data_7d365abf362c105ab13df75c21330de5
#
_entry.id   7d365abf362c105ab13df75c21330de5
#
_cell.length_a   1.000
_cell.length_b   1.000
_cell.length_c   1.000
_cell.angle_alpha   90.00
_cell.angle_beta   90.00
_cell.angle_gamma   90.00
#
_symmetry.space_group_name_H-M   'P 1'
#
loop_
_entity.id
_entity.type
_entity.pdbx_description
1 polymer ?
#
loop_
_entity_poly.entity_id
_entity_poly.type
_entity_poly.pdbx_seq_one_letter_code
_entity_poly.pdbx_strand_id
1 'polypeptide(L)'
;DDGGLHSGSAYVFRSDETDWLEEQKLSASDADAFDAFGTSVAFEDDVIVVGAPGNAAAYVFRFDGNNWLEEQKLTPVGAGLLFGTSVSISGGAIAVGAPGSAVEAPGSDKVFVYRFDAGRWEAEQTIDVPALLFSGPADVLFGASVSCSDGLLLVGSPRNNDTVPLAFAFVYRFNGTEWEKEQDFLGSSEFGSAVAISGDVVVVGASADNDLVEDTPGSAFVFRFDGTTWDAGQELTASNATAGVGDVFGVSVAVSGNRIVIGSRRNDDVLPSSGSAYVYSFDGTDWVEEQILTAPDAAPLDSFGDSVSISDDVIAVGSAFKNGTGPILDAGATYVFRL
;
A
#
# COMPACT_ATOMS: atom_id res chain seq x y z
N ASP A 1 -9.96 -19.06 3.15
CA ASP A 1 -11.18 -19.16 2.32
C ASP A 1 -12.38 -19.75 3.09
N ASP A 2 -12.67 -19.21 4.29
CA ASP A 2 -13.76 -19.73 5.15
C ASP A 2 -15.16 -19.40 4.58
N GLY A 3 -15.28 -18.32 3.80
CA GLY A 3 -16.51 -17.89 3.12
C GLY A 3 -16.67 -18.42 1.69
N GLY A 4 -15.73 -19.21 1.18
CA GLY A 4 -15.71 -19.70 -0.20
C GLY A 4 -14.41 -19.38 -0.94
N LEU A 5 -14.33 -19.76 -2.21
CA LEU A 5 -13.14 -19.56 -3.04
C LEU A 5 -12.79 -18.07 -3.14
N HIS A 6 -11.54 -17.69 -2.81
CA HIS A 6 -11.06 -16.30 -2.80
C HIS A 6 -11.87 -15.34 -1.90
N SER A 7 -12.52 -15.84 -0.85
CA SER A 7 -13.18 -14.97 0.14
C SER A 7 -12.18 -14.12 0.92
N GLY A 8 -10.97 -14.65 1.14
CA GLY A 8 -9.89 -13.98 1.82
C GLY A 8 -9.94 -14.07 3.35
N SER A 9 -8.87 -13.60 3.99
CA SER A 9 -8.73 -13.46 5.45
C SER A 9 -7.54 -12.58 5.80
N ALA A 10 -7.55 -12.01 7.00
CA ALA A 10 -6.42 -11.30 7.57
C ALA A 10 -6.02 -11.96 8.89
N TYR A 11 -4.77 -11.80 9.31
CA TYR A 11 -4.25 -12.42 10.52
C TYR A 11 -3.58 -11.38 11.39
N VAL A 12 -3.84 -11.45 12.68
CA VAL A 12 -3.20 -10.62 13.68
C VAL A 12 -2.15 -11.45 14.41
N PHE A 13 -0.94 -10.92 14.48
CA PHE A 13 0.15 -11.51 15.23
C PHE A 13 0.57 -10.56 16.34
N ARG A 14 0.92 -11.09 17.49
CA ARG A 14 1.46 -10.34 18.63
C ARG A 14 2.82 -10.87 19.02
N SER A 15 3.77 -9.95 19.24
CA SER A 15 5.09 -10.32 19.75
C SER A 15 5.03 -10.53 21.28
N ASP A 16 5.69 -11.59 21.76
CA ASP A 16 5.97 -11.83 23.18
C ASP A 16 7.40 -11.42 23.56
N GLU A 17 8.06 -10.55 22.75
CA GLU A 17 9.43 -10.10 22.81
C GLU A 17 10.46 -11.10 22.20
N THR A 18 10.12 -12.37 22.05
CA THR A 18 10.97 -13.40 21.45
C THR A 18 10.44 -13.87 20.10
N ASP A 19 9.15 -14.11 20.04
CA ASP A 19 8.47 -14.66 18.88
C ASP A 19 7.23 -13.85 18.49
N TRP A 20 6.74 -14.04 17.27
CA TRP A 20 5.46 -13.53 16.80
C TRP A 20 4.46 -14.66 16.77
N LEU A 21 3.43 -14.57 17.60
CA LEU A 21 2.38 -15.57 17.75
C LEU A 21 1.10 -15.10 17.08
N GLU A 22 0.45 -16.00 16.32
CA GLU A 22 -0.88 -15.73 15.80
C GLU A 22 -1.85 -15.50 16.97
N GLU A 23 -2.42 -14.31 17.04
CA GLU A 23 -3.40 -13.93 18.05
C GLU A 23 -4.82 -14.24 17.56
N GLN A 24 -5.12 -13.83 16.32
CA GLN A 24 -6.46 -14.01 15.77
C GLN A 24 -6.45 -14.00 14.24
N LYS A 25 -7.26 -14.86 13.63
CA LYS A 25 -7.66 -14.77 12.22
C LYS A 25 -8.92 -13.91 12.12
N LEU A 26 -8.95 -12.96 11.19
CA LEU A 26 -10.09 -12.10 10.87
C LEU A 26 -10.72 -12.52 9.56
N SER A 27 -12.04 -12.52 9.52
CA SER A 27 -12.85 -12.70 8.31
C SER A 27 -14.06 -11.77 8.36
N ALA A 28 -14.61 -11.41 7.22
CA ALA A 28 -15.84 -10.63 7.15
C ALA A 28 -17.01 -11.44 7.72
N SER A 29 -17.90 -10.80 8.47
CA SER A 29 -19.09 -11.44 9.04
C SER A 29 -20.08 -11.96 7.99
N ASP A 30 -20.00 -11.39 6.78
CA ASP A 30 -20.81 -11.71 5.60
C ASP A 30 -19.94 -12.19 4.42
N ALA A 31 -18.80 -12.86 4.73
CA ALA A 31 -17.85 -13.35 3.73
C ALA A 31 -18.50 -14.23 2.67
N ASP A 32 -18.29 -13.90 1.39
CA ASP A 32 -18.71 -14.69 0.24
C ASP A 32 -17.53 -14.94 -0.72
N ALA A 33 -17.74 -15.82 -1.68
CA ALA A 33 -16.72 -16.16 -2.67
C ALA A 33 -16.33 -14.93 -3.51
N PHE A 34 -15.03 -14.75 -3.73
CA PHE A 34 -14.40 -13.66 -4.48
C PHE A 34 -14.47 -12.26 -3.83
N ASP A 35 -14.81 -12.16 -2.54
CA ASP A 35 -14.76 -10.89 -1.80
C ASP A 35 -13.36 -10.30 -1.69
N ALA A 36 -12.33 -11.13 -1.76
CA ALA A 36 -10.92 -10.75 -1.65
C ALA A 36 -10.60 -9.95 -0.37
N PHE A 37 -11.21 -10.34 0.77
CA PHE A 37 -10.94 -9.75 2.08
C PHE A 37 -9.46 -9.93 2.46
N GLY A 38 -8.80 -8.86 2.89
CA GLY A 38 -7.37 -8.85 3.17
C GLY A 38 -6.49 -8.36 2.01
N THR A 39 -7.10 -7.88 0.90
CA THR A 39 -6.34 -7.25 -0.19
C THR A 39 -5.50 -6.07 0.30
N SER A 40 -6.03 -5.30 1.24
CA SER A 40 -5.33 -4.22 1.92
C SER A 40 -5.64 -4.24 3.41
N VAL A 41 -4.67 -3.85 4.24
CA VAL A 41 -4.83 -3.76 5.69
C VAL A 41 -4.15 -2.50 6.21
N ALA A 42 -4.75 -1.88 7.23
CA ALA A 42 -4.16 -0.78 7.97
C ALA A 42 -4.48 -0.94 9.46
N PHE A 43 -3.58 -0.44 10.30
CA PHE A 43 -3.65 -0.60 11.75
C PHE A 43 -3.22 0.69 12.45
N GLU A 44 -4.01 1.13 13.42
CA GLU A 44 -3.65 2.19 14.36
C GLU A 44 -4.27 1.86 15.72
N ASP A 45 -3.45 1.80 16.76
CA ASP A 45 -3.84 1.55 18.15
C ASP A 45 -4.70 0.27 18.36
N ASP A 46 -6.01 0.42 18.57
CA ASP A 46 -6.98 -0.65 18.78
C ASP A 46 -7.91 -0.86 17.57
N VAL A 47 -7.55 -0.31 16.40
CA VAL A 47 -8.36 -0.37 15.18
C VAL A 47 -7.59 -1.02 14.04
N ILE A 48 -8.20 -2.01 13.39
CA ILE A 48 -7.75 -2.60 12.13
C ILE A 48 -8.78 -2.29 11.05
N VAL A 49 -8.33 -1.89 9.88
CA VAL A 49 -9.16 -1.72 8.69
C VAL A 49 -8.71 -2.74 7.65
N VAL A 50 -9.64 -3.46 7.07
CA VAL A 50 -9.38 -4.51 6.07
C VAL A 50 -10.22 -4.25 4.84
N GLY A 51 -9.58 -4.12 3.68
CA GLY A 51 -10.24 -3.96 2.40
C GLY A 51 -10.69 -5.30 1.81
N ALA A 52 -11.84 -5.27 1.13
CA ALA A 52 -12.45 -6.39 0.41
C ALA A 52 -13.04 -5.88 -0.91
N PRO A 53 -12.19 -5.59 -1.92
CA PRO A 53 -12.62 -4.93 -3.15
C PRO A 53 -13.59 -5.75 -3.99
N GLY A 54 -13.56 -7.08 -3.90
CA GLY A 54 -14.53 -7.95 -4.58
C GLY A 54 -15.97 -7.78 -4.07
N ASN A 55 -16.13 -7.38 -2.80
CA ASN A 55 -17.41 -7.02 -2.17
C ASN A 55 -17.66 -5.49 -2.16
N ALA A 56 -16.78 -4.71 -2.77
CA ALA A 56 -16.79 -3.23 -2.70
C ALA A 56 -16.98 -2.73 -1.26
N ALA A 57 -16.19 -3.27 -0.33
CA ALA A 57 -16.30 -3.00 1.11
C ALA A 57 -14.94 -2.82 1.78
N ALA A 58 -14.96 -2.15 2.93
CA ALA A 58 -13.88 -2.21 3.91
C ALA A 58 -14.49 -2.51 5.29
N TYR A 59 -13.80 -3.29 6.09
CA TYR A 59 -14.28 -3.73 7.40
C TYR A 59 -13.39 -3.15 8.49
N VAL A 60 -14.01 -2.61 9.51
CA VAL A 60 -13.33 -2.06 10.68
C VAL A 60 -13.48 -3.03 11.83
N PHE A 61 -12.35 -3.39 12.43
CA PHE A 61 -12.29 -4.24 13.64
C PHE A 61 -11.74 -3.41 14.78
N ARG A 62 -12.29 -3.62 15.98
CA ARG A 62 -11.80 -2.99 17.20
C ARG A 62 -11.43 -4.04 18.24
N PHE A 63 -10.31 -3.81 18.94
CA PHE A 63 -9.88 -4.66 20.04
C PHE A 63 -10.66 -4.33 21.31
N ASP A 64 -11.33 -5.32 21.89
CA ASP A 64 -12.11 -5.17 23.13
C ASP A 64 -11.31 -5.42 24.42
N GLY A 65 -10.01 -5.69 24.27
CA GLY A 65 -9.11 -6.09 25.34
C GLY A 65 -8.84 -7.60 25.39
N ASN A 66 -9.59 -8.40 24.63
CA ASN A 66 -9.40 -9.85 24.52
C ASN A 66 -9.44 -10.33 23.06
N ASN A 67 -10.33 -9.75 22.26
CA ASN A 67 -10.55 -10.17 20.88
C ASN A 67 -10.70 -8.96 19.96
N TRP A 68 -10.39 -9.16 18.67
CA TRP A 68 -10.71 -8.24 17.60
C TRP A 68 -12.12 -8.53 17.10
N LEU A 69 -13.02 -7.58 17.26
CA LEU A 69 -14.42 -7.69 16.87
C LEU A 69 -14.72 -6.79 15.68
N GLU A 70 -15.45 -7.31 14.69
CA GLU A 70 -15.94 -6.46 13.60
C GLU A 70 -16.88 -5.40 14.17
N GLU A 71 -16.47 -4.13 14.06
CA GLU A 71 -17.21 -2.97 14.55
C GLU A 71 -18.15 -2.43 13.49
N GLN A 72 -17.67 -2.32 12.26
CA GLN A 72 -18.45 -1.70 11.17
C GLN A 72 -17.95 -2.17 9.79
N LYS A 73 -18.92 -2.42 8.88
CA LYS A 73 -18.69 -2.54 7.45
C LYS A 73 -18.90 -1.17 6.80
N LEU A 74 -17.91 -0.70 6.03
CA LEU A 74 -17.97 0.53 5.24
C LEU A 74 -18.35 0.19 3.79
N THR A 75 -19.46 0.73 3.32
CA THR A 75 -19.98 0.53 1.95
C THR A 75 -20.61 1.83 1.47
N PRO A 76 -19.85 2.74 0.86
CA PRO A 76 -20.38 4.02 0.42
C PRO A 76 -21.34 3.87 -0.77
N VAL A 77 -22.38 4.71 -0.78
CA VAL A 77 -23.31 4.77 -1.91
C VAL A 77 -22.59 5.37 -3.13
N GLY A 78 -22.66 4.67 -4.28
CA GLY A 78 -22.02 5.12 -5.52
C GLY A 78 -20.51 4.89 -5.57
N ALA A 79 -19.97 4.04 -4.73
CA ALA A 79 -18.60 3.54 -4.88
C ALA A 79 -18.46 2.73 -6.16
N GLY A 80 -17.33 2.86 -6.83
CA GLY A 80 -16.92 1.96 -7.90
C GLY A 80 -16.76 0.53 -7.40
N LEU A 81 -16.67 -0.43 -8.32
CA LEU A 81 -16.58 -1.86 -8.01
C LEU A 81 -15.35 -2.27 -7.19
N LEU A 82 -14.33 -1.40 -7.08
CA LEU A 82 -13.07 -1.72 -6.40
C LEU A 82 -12.86 -0.92 -5.09
N PHE A 83 -13.93 -0.49 -4.41
CA PHE A 83 -13.81 0.11 -3.07
C PHE A 83 -13.19 -0.89 -2.07
N GLY A 84 -12.16 -0.45 -1.36
CA GLY A 84 -11.36 -1.32 -0.47
C GLY A 84 -10.09 -1.89 -1.12
N THR A 85 -9.73 -1.47 -2.35
CA THR A 85 -8.45 -1.83 -2.97
C THR A 85 -7.27 -1.38 -2.11
N SER A 86 -7.34 -0.19 -1.53
CA SER A 86 -6.36 0.35 -0.60
C SER A 86 -7.07 0.94 0.62
N VAL A 87 -6.47 0.78 1.79
CA VAL A 87 -6.96 1.36 3.04
C VAL A 87 -5.80 1.96 3.84
N SER A 88 -6.07 3.01 4.58
CA SER A 88 -5.14 3.59 5.55
C SER A 88 -5.91 4.21 6.70
N ILE A 89 -5.32 4.25 7.89
CA ILE A 89 -5.88 4.87 9.08
C ILE A 89 -4.81 5.70 9.77
N SER A 90 -5.14 6.93 10.18
CA SER A 90 -4.31 7.76 11.05
C SER A 90 -5.13 8.90 11.66
N GLY A 91 -4.87 9.18 12.95
CA GLY A 91 -5.48 10.32 13.66
C GLY A 91 -7.00 10.28 13.69
N GLY A 92 -7.60 9.08 13.75
CA GLY A 92 -9.05 8.89 13.75
C GLY A 92 -9.71 9.14 12.39
N ALA A 93 -8.95 9.15 11.29
CA ALA A 93 -9.45 9.17 9.92
C ALA A 93 -9.08 7.87 9.20
N ILE A 94 -10.04 7.28 8.48
CA ILE A 94 -9.83 6.15 7.57
C ILE A 94 -9.97 6.67 6.15
N ALA A 95 -8.98 6.39 5.30
CA ALA A 95 -9.06 6.58 3.86
C ALA A 95 -9.24 5.23 3.16
N VAL A 96 -10.15 5.16 2.20
CA VAL A 96 -10.42 3.97 1.40
C VAL A 96 -10.39 4.33 -0.07
N GLY A 97 -9.50 3.70 -0.81
CA GLY A 97 -9.40 3.86 -2.26
C GLY A 97 -10.43 3.00 -2.99
N ALA A 98 -10.96 3.58 -4.05
CA ALA A 98 -11.87 2.94 -4.99
C ALA A 98 -11.44 3.33 -6.42
N PRO A 99 -10.31 2.78 -6.91
CA PRO A 99 -9.89 3.02 -8.28
C PRO A 99 -10.94 2.45 -9.24
N GLY A 100 -11.26 3.18 -10.28
CA GLY A 100 -12.18 2.71 -11.33
C GLY A 100 -11.62 1.50 -12.06
N SER A 101 -12.50 0.79 -12.72
CA SER A 101 -12.11 -0.27 -13.65
C SER A 101 -12.29 0.22 -15.09
N ALA A 102 -11.58 -0.39 -16.05
CA ALA A 102 -11.68 -0.07 -17.50
C ALA A 102 -13.11 -0.14 -18.09
N VAL A 103 -14.06 -0.71 -17.36
CA VAL A 103 -15.49 -0.82 -17.75
C VAL A 103 -16.36 0.30 -17.18
N GLU A 104 -15.84 1.14 -16.29
CA GLU A 104 -16.58 2.24 -15.68
C GLU A 104 -16.44 3.55 -16.47
N ALA A 105 -17.27 4.52 -16.14
CA ALA A 105 -17.18 5.85 -16.75
C ALA A 105 -15.86 6.54 -16.34
N PRO A 106 -15.19 7.28 -17.25
CA PRO A 106 -14.03 8.09 -16.89
C PRO A 106 -14.34 8.99 -15.70
N GLY A 107 -13.47 8.97 -14.67
CA GLY A 107 -13.65 9.76 -13.45
C GLY A 107 -14.50 9.09 -12.37
N SER A 108 -14.72 7.78 -12.46
CA SER A 108 -15.35 6.98 -11.38
C SER A 108 -14.44 6.75 -10.19
N ASP A 109 -13.12 6.91 -10.40
CA ASP A 109 -12.10 6.76 -9.34
C ASP A 109 -12.31 7.75 -8.19
N LYS A 110 -12.23 7.25 -6.98
CA LYS A 110 -12.48 8.04 -5.77
C LYS A 110 -11.62 7.56 -4.60
N VAL A 111 -11.43 8.48 -3.67
CA VAL A 111 -11.01 8.13 -2.31
C VAL A 111 -12.09 8.60 -1.35
N PHE A 112 -12.49 7.74 -0.45
CA PHE A 112 -13.48 8.02 0.59
C PHE A 112 -12.78 8.19 1.92
N VAL A 113 -13.09 9.26 2.63
CA VAL A 113 -12.57 9.50 3.97
C VAL A 113 -13.70 9.38 4.98
N TYR A 114 -13.43 8.62 6.04
CA TYR A 114 -14.33 8.43 7.17
C TYR A 114 -13.66 8.97 8.42
N ARG A 115 -14.47 9.48 9.34
CA ARG A 115 -14.03 9.92 10.66
C ARG A 115 -14.85 9.24 11.74
N PHE A 116 -14.17 8.89 12.84
CA PHE A 116 -14.86 8.33 13.99
C PHE A 116 -15.59 9.42 14.75
N ASP A 117 -16.92 9.35 14.81
CA ASP A 117 -17.77 10.27 15.55
C ASP A 117 -18.91 9.52 16.24
N ALA A 118 -19.20 9.93 17.48
CA ALA A 118 -20.29 9.40 18.29
C ALA A 118 -20.40 7.86 18.34
N GLY A 119 -19.26 7.15 18.28
CA GLY A 119 -19.18 5.69 18.40
C GLY A 119 -19.32 4.93 17.08
N ARG A 120 -19.18 5.60 15.94
CA ARG A 120 -19.22 4.97 14.61
C ARG A 120 -18.37 5.75 13.61
N TRP A 121 -18.02 5.09 12.52
CA TRP A 121 -17.33 5.69 11.39
C TRP A 121 -18.33 6.30 10.42
N GLU A 122 -18.27 7.62 10.29
CA GLU A 122 -19.13 8.41 9.42
C GLU A 122 -18.35 8.87 8.19
N ALA A 123 -19.01 8.87 7.01
CA ALA A 123 -18.41 9.42 5.82
C ALA A 123 -18.17 10.93 5.99
N GLU A 124 -16.92 11.37 5.94
CA GLU A 124 -16.52 12.76 6.08
C GLU A 124 -16.44 13.45 4.73
N GLN A 125 -15.71 12.86 3.79
CA GLN A 125 -15.50 13.44 2.47
C GLN A 125 -15.28 12.36 1.40
N THR A 126 -15.76 12.66 0.20
CA THR A 126 -15.36 11.94 -1.01
C THR A 126 -14.45 12.83 -1.82
N ILE A 127 -13.28 12.31 -2.17
CA ILE A 127 -12.28 13.00 -2.99
C ILE A 127 -12.37 12.40 -4.40
N ASP A 128 -12.79 13.23 -5.35
CA ASP A 128 -12.85 12.88 -6.76
C ASP A 128 -11.47 13.03 -7.42
N VAL A 129 -11.24 12.27 -8.47
CA VAL A 129 -10.02 12.40 -9.28
C VAL A 129 -9.85 13.85 -9.76
N PRO A 130 -8.64 14.45 -9.62
CA PRO A 130 -8.41 15.82 -10.06
C PRO A 130 -8.67 16.04 -11.55
N ALA A 131 -9.35 17.13 -11.90
CA ALA A 131 -9.78 17.45 -13.28
C ALA A 131 -8.62 17.53 -14.31
N LEU A 132 -7.38 17.70 -13.85
CA LEU A 132 -6.19 17.70 -14.70
C LEU A 132 -5.96 16.36 -15.42
N LEU A 133 -6.52 15.27 -14.92
CA LEU A 133 -6.35 13.91 -15.43
C LEU A 133 -7.37 13.53 -16.51
N PHE A 134 -8.40 14.35 -16.76
CA PHE A 134 -9.50 14.05 -17.69
C PHE A 134 -9.20 14.29 -19.16
N SER A 135 -7.98 14.64 -19.58
CA SER A 135 -7.68 15.00 -20.98
C SER A 135 -7.52 13.81 -21.95
N GLY A 136 -8.06 12.62 -21.63
CA GLY A 136 -8.05 11.45 -22.54
C GLY A 136 -8.77 10.24 -21.94
N PRO A 137 -9.03 9.19 -22.74
CA PRO A 137 -9.57 7.92 -22.26
C PRO A 137 -8.46 7.12 -21.57
N ALA A 138 -7.95 7.63 -20.46
CA ALA A 138 -6.87 6.98 -19.75
C ALA A 138 -7.41 6.41 -18.45
N ASP A 139 -7.16 5.14 -18.22
CA ASP A 139 -7.37 4.48 -16.95
C ASP A 139 -6.41 5.10 -15.93
N VAL A 140 -6.93 6.09 -15.21
CA VAL A 140 -6.25 6.75 -14.10
C VAL A 140 -6.69 6.01 -12.86
N LEU A 141 -5.85 5.22 -12.28
CA LEU A 141 -6.20 4.44 -11.08
C LEU A 141 -6.07 5.30 -9.80
N PHE A 142 -6.79 6.43 -9.74
CA PHE A 142 -6.78 7.31 -8.56
C PHE A 142 -7.32 6.57 -7.33
N GLY A 143 -6.52 6.49 -6.27
CA GLY A 143 -6.83 5.70 -5.09
C GLY A 143 -6.40 4.22 -5.18
N ALA A 144 -5.58 3.84 -6.19
CA ALA A 144 -4.96 2.52 -6.21
C ALA A 144 -4.12 2.27 -4.96
N SER A 145 -3.49 3.31 -4.42
CA SER A 145 -2.79 3.29 -3.15
C SER A 145 -3.12 4.54 -2.34
N VAL A 146 -3.25 4.41 -1.02
CA VAL A 146 -3.49 5.50 -0.07
C VAL A 146 -2.64 5.35 1.17
N SER A 147 -2.21 6.47 1.76
CA SER A 147 -1.49 6.48 3.04
C SER A 147 -1.83 7.76 3.81
N CYS A 148 -2.15 7.62 5.09
CA CYS A 148 -2.49 8.73 6.00
C CYS A 148 -1.41 8.89 7.07
N SER A 149 -1.10 10.14 7.43
CA SER A 149 -0.29 10.49 8.60
C SER A 149 -0.62 11.90 9.07
N ASP A 150 -1.00 12.06 10.34
CA ASP A 150 -1.10 13.35 11.02
C ASP A 150 -1.89 14.46 10.26
N GLY A 151 -3.05 14.10 9.71
CA GLY A 151 -3.87 15.02 8.93
C GLY A 151 -3.37 15.27 7.51
N LEU A 152 -2.45 14.44 7.03
CA LEU A 152 -2.07 14.31 5.63
C LEU A 152 -2.65 13.03 5.04
N LEU A 153 -3.04 13.08 3.78
CA LEU A 153 -3.48 11.94 2.98
C LEU A 153 -2.72 11.97 1.65
N LEU A 154 -1.97 10.93 1.40
CA LEU A 154 -1.29 10.70 0.14
C LEU A 154 -2.10 9.70 -0.69
N VAL A 155 -2.35 10.04 -1.95
CA VAL A 155 -3.13 9.24 -2.90
C VAL A 155 -2.31 8.98 -4.14
N GLY A 156 -2.07 7.73 -4.45
CA GLY A 156 -1.43 7.31 -5.69
C GLY A 156 -2.44 7.18 -6.83
N SER A 157 -1.98 7.50 -8.02
CA SER A 157 -2.74 7.46 -9.27
C SER A 157 -1.85 6.98 -10.41
N PRO A 158 -1.42 5.71 -10.38
CA PRO A 158 -0.65 5.13 -11.46
C PRO A 158 -1.49 5.03 -12.74
N ARG A 159 -0.84 4.87 -13.88
CA ARG A 159 -1.51 4.67 -15.16
C ARG A 159 -1.21 3.32 -15.76
N ASN A 160 -2.24 2.69 -16.28
CA ASN A 160 -2.19 1.38 -16.92
C ASN A 160 -2.05 1.47 -18.45
N ASN A 161 -1.51 2.58 -19.00
CA ASN A 161 -1.52 2.75 -20.43
C ASN A 161 -0.29 3.51 -20.94
N ASP A 162 0.42 2.91 -21.89
CA ASP A 162 1.67 3.38 -22.48
C ASP A 162 1.55 4.60 -23.39
N THR A 163 0.34 5.07 -23.69
CA THR A 163 0.12 6.17 -24.65
C THR A 163 0.28 7.55 -24.03
N VAL A 164 0.20 7.64 -22.68
CA VAL A 164 0.45 8.89 -21.92
C VAL A 164 1.30 8.54 -20.70
N PRO A 165 2.60 8.76 -20.73
CA PRO A 165 3.52 8.29 -19.69
C PRO A 165 3.53 9.18 -18.43
N LEU A 166 2.38 9.73 -18.04
CA LEU A 166 2.28 10.62 -16.88
C LEU A 166 1.37 9.98 -15.83
N ALA A 167 1.94 9.66 -14.69
CA ALA A 167 1.25 9.20 -13.49
C ALA A 167 1.47 10.19 -12.35
N PHE A 168 0.67 10.11 -11.29
CA PHE A 168 0.63 11.11 -10.25
C PHE A 168 0.57 10.49 -8.86
N ALA A 169 1.02 11.27 -7.88
CA ALA A 169 0.65 11.13 -6.48
C ALA A 169 0.22 12.50 -5.94
N PHE A 170 -0.79 12.52 -5.09
CA PHE A 170 -1.40 13.75 -4.58
C PHE A 170 -1.35 13.77 -3.07
N VAL A 171 -0.90 14.88 -2.49
CA VAL A 171 -1.02 15.15 -1.06
C VAL A 171 -2.22 16.03 -0.81
N TYR A 172 -3.06 15.61 0.11
CA TYR A 172 -4.16 16.38 0.67
C TYR A 172 -3.86 16.68 2.14
N ARG A 173 -4.23 17.87 2.61
CA ARG A 173 -4.13 18.27 4.01
C ARG A 173 -5.51 18.57 4.57
N PHE A 174 -5.78 18.06 5.75
CA PHE A 174 -6.99 18.40 6.50
C PHE A 174 -6.87 19.79 7.13
N ASN A 175 -7.75 20.73 6.76
CA ASN A 175 -7.73 22.11 7.25
C ASN A 175 -8.56 22.31 8.53
N GLY A 176 -9.08 21.20 9.10
CA GLY A 176 -9.99 21.23 10.26
C GLY A 176 -11.47 21.08 9.87
N THR A 177 -11.80 21.15 8.59
CA THR A 177 -13.16 21.04 8.04
C THR A 177 -13.24 20.11 6.84
N GLU A 178 -12.24 20.19 5.95
CA GLU A 178 -12.19 19.42 4.72
C GLU A 178 -10.75 19.08 4.33
N TRP A 179 -10.58 18.07 3.46
CA TRP A 179 -9.32 17.67 2.87
C TRP A 179 -9.10 18.47 1.59
N GLU A 180 -8.10 19.35 1.61
CA GLU A 180 -7.72 20.19 0.47
C GLU A 180 -6.45 19.65 -0.19
N LYS A 181 -6.44 19.63 -1.54
CA LYS A 181 -5.23 19.26 -2.27
C LYS A 181 -4.13 20.29 -2.02
N GLU A 182 -2.99 19.83 -1.47
CA GLU A 182 -1.83 20.67 -1.18
C GLU A 182 -0.79 20.58 -2.31
N GLN A 183 -0.49 19.36 -2.79
CA GLN A 183 0.58 19.13 -3.74
C GLN A 183 0.22 18.00 -4.70
N ASP A 184 0.75 18.07 -5.92
CA ASP A 184 0.81 16.97 -6.88
C ASP A 184 2.25 16.70 -7.29
N PHE A 185 2.61 15.42 -7.28
CA PHE A 185 3.87 14.91 -7.79
C PHE A 185 3.61 14.20 -9.11
N LEU A 186 4.52 14.38 -10.05
CA LEU A 186 4.43 13.83 -11.39
C LEU A 186 5.58 12.86 -11.65
N GLY A 187 5.29 11.72 -12.22
CA GLY A 187 6.26 10.70 -12.58
C GLY A 187 5.93 9.93 -13.85
N SER A 188 6.67 8.86 -14.09
CA SER A 188 6.46 7.92 -15.19
C SER A 188 5.25 7.02 -14.96
N SER A 189 4.95 6.11 -15.90
CA SER A 189 3.69 5.35 -15.99
C SER A 189 3.23 4.67 -14.70
N GLU A 190 4.10 4.03 -13.94
CA GLU A 190 3.74 3.32 -12.70
C GLU A 190 3.97 4.13 -11.42
N PHE A 191 4.30 5.43 -11.55
CA PHE A 191 4.47 6.33 -10.40
C PHE A 191 3.15 6.43 -9.62
N GLY A 192 3.20 6.17 -8.31
CA GLY A 192 2.01 6.13 -7.46
C GLY A 192 1.36 4.74 -7.35
N SER A 193 1.99 3.67 -7.88
CA SER A 193 1.53 2.29 -7.66
C SER A 193 1.56 1.89 -6.18
N ALA A 194 2.53 2.38 -5.44
CA ALA A 194 2.61 2.28 -4.00
C ALA A 194 2.95 3.65 -3.40
N VAL A 195 2.34 4.01 -2.27
CA VAL A 195 2.62 5.27 -1.57
C VAL A 195 2.71 5.07 -0.07
N ALA A 196 3.58 5.83 0.57
CA ALA A 196 3.69 5.89 2.03
C ALA A 196 4.00 7.31 2.49
N ILE A 197 3.40 7.74 3.61
CA ILE A 197 3.68 9.04 4.23
C ILE A 197 3.89 8.89 5.73
N SER A 198 4.88 9.58 6.28
CA SER A 198 5.14 9.67 7.71
C SER A 198 5.64 11.08 8.02
N GLY A 199 4.82 11.89 8.70
CA GLY A 199 5.13 13.27 9.01
C GLY A 199 5.45 14.11 7.78
N ASP A 200 6.70 14.55 7.67
CA ASP A 200 7.21 15.40 6.56
C ASP A 200 7.82 14.61 5.39
N VAL A 201 7.70 13.30 5.37
CA VAL A 201 8.30 12.43 4.34
C VAL A 201 7.22 11.70 3.55
N VAL A 202 7.28 11.82 2.24
CA VAL A 202 6.46 11.09 1.26
C VAL A 202 7.35 10.16 0.44
N VAL A 203 6.92 8.92 0.26
CA VAL A 203 7.56 7.94 -0.62
C VAL A 203 6.56 7.48 -1.67
N VAL A 204 6.98 7.48 -2.92
CA VAL A 204 6.15 7.07 -4.07
C VAL A 204 6.91 6.04 -4.89
N GLY A 205 6.35 4.85 -5.01
CA GLY A 205 6.87 3.79 -5.85
C GLY A 205 6.51 4.01 -7.33
N ALA A 206 7.42 3.59 -8.20
CA ALA A 206 7.30 3.59 -9.67
C ALA A 206 7.89 2.27 -10.18
N SER A 207 7.16 1.19 -9.95
CA SER A 207 7.69 -0.17 -10.04
C SER A 207 8.00 -0.67 -11.45
N ALA A 208 7.48 0.00 -12.49
CA ALA A 208 7.62 -0.41 -13.89
C ALA A 208 7.14 -1.86 -14.17
N ASP A 209 6.17 -2.34 -13.38
CA ASP A 209 5.61 -3.69 -13.45
C ASP A 209 4.62 -3.87 -14.61
N ASN A 210 4.83 -3.18 -15.73
CA ASN A 210 4.00 -3.43 -16.91
C ASN A 210 4.66 -4.52 -17.76
N ASP A 211 3.90 -5.53 -18.13
CA ASP A 211 4.33 -6.71 -18.89
C ASP A 211 4.87 -6.39 -20.31
N LEU A 212 4.90 -5.12 -20.72
CA LEU A 212 5.27 -4.68 -22.06
C LEU A 212 6.67 -4.09 -22.18
N VAL A 213 7.31 -3.73 -21.06
CA VAL A 213 8.69 -3.19 -21.01
C VAL A 213 9.47 -3.91 -19.91
N GLU A 214 9.89 -5.13 -20.17
CA GLU A 214 10.59 -6.01 -19.21
C GLU A 214 11.99 -5.53 -18.77
N ASP A 215 12.43 -4.33 -19.22
CA ASP A 215 13.83 -3.93 -19.15
C ASP A 215 14.15 -2.83 -18.12
N THR A 216 13.18 -2.41 -17.28
CA THR A 216 13.44 -1.38 -16.27
C THR A 216 13.35 -1.94 -14.85
N PRO A 217 14.37 -1.68 -14.01
CA PRO A 217 14.41 -2.25 -12.65
C PRO A 217 13.36 -1.65 -11.70
N GLY A 218 12.69 -0.55 -12.09
CA GLY A 218 11.81 0.23 -11.22
C GLY A 218 12.56 1.25 -10.37
N SER A 219 11.81 2.18 -9.76
CA SER A 219 12.33 3.25 -8.90
C SER A 219 11.36 3.53 -7.75
N ALA A 220 11.83 4.27 -6.75
CA ALA A 220 10.98 4.98 -5.80
C ALA A 220 11.48 6.42 -5.63
N PHE A 221 10.57 7.32 -5.29
CA PHE A 221 10.87 8.75 -5.13
C PHE A 221 10.51 9.17 -3.72
N VAL A 222 11.41 9.93 -3.10
CA VAL A 222 11.21 10.45 -1.75
C VAL A 222 11.15 11.96 -1.81
N PHE A 223 10.11 12.55 -1.23
CA PHE A 223 9.93 14.00 -1.11
C PHE A 223 9.86 14.39 0.36
N ARG A 224 10.45 15.53 0.71
CA ARG A 224 10.38 16.08 2.07
C ARG A 224 9.74 17.45 2.09
N PHE A 225 8.96 17.69 3.13
CA PHE A 225 8.34 18.98 3.41
C PHE A 225 9.23 19.78 4.37
N ASP A 226 9.64 21.00 3.97
CA ASP A 226 10.50 21.86 4.80
C ASP A 226 9.71 22.74 5.79
N GLY A 227 8.40 22.55 5.87
CA GLY A 227 7.47 23.39 6.64
C GLY A 227 6.74 24.43 5.77
N THR A 228 7.14 24.58 4.50
CA THR A 228 6.58 25.56 3.55
C THR A 228 6.31 24.93 2.18
N THR A 229 7.24 24.13 1.69
CA THR A 229 7.18 23.49 0.36
C THR A 229 7.73 22.07 0.42
N TRP A 230 7.26 21.24 -0.50
CA TRP A 230 7.85 19.95 -0.80
C TRP A 230 9.06 20.15 -1.70
N ASP A 231 10.15 19.42 -1.43
CA ASP A 231 11.38 19.49 -2.23
C ASP A 231 11.21 18.87 -3.64
N ALA A 232 12.30 18.87 -4.42
CA ALA A 232 12.31 18.32 -5.78
C ALA A 232 12.29 16.79 -5.82
N GLY A 233 12.45 16.15 -4.67
CA GLY A 233 12.50 14.70 -4.52
C GLY A 233 13.87 14.10 -4.85
N GLN A 234 14.15 12.97 -4.19
CA GLN A 234 15.29 12.09 -4.48
C GLN A 234 14.77 10.80 -5.10
N GLU A 235 15.35 10.39 -6.24
CA GLU A 235 15.09 9.06 -6.80
C GLU A 235 15.96 8.02 -6.09
N LEU A 236 15.33 6.90 -5.69
CA LEU A 236 15.98 5.74 -5.09
C LEU A 236 15.89 4.57 -6.06
N THR A 237 17.01 3.88 -6.22
CA THR A 237 17.12 2.66 -7.04
C THR A 237 17.92 1.61 -6.30
N ALA A 238 17.66 0.34 -6.53
CA ALA A 238 18.45 -0.74 -5.94
C ALA A 238 19.93 -0.62 -6.34
N SER A 239 20.85 -0.69 -5.37
CA SER A 239 22.29 -0.60 -5.63
C SER A 239 22.84 -1.75 -6.50
N ASN A 240 22.15 -2.88 -6.51
CA ASN A 240 22.46 -4.09 -7.26
C ASN A 240 21.55 -4.28 -8.49
N ALA A 241 20.75 -3.26 -8.87
CA ALA A 241 19.89 -3.32 -10.05
C ALA A 241 20.68 -3.68 -11.32
N THR A 242 20.22 -4.67 -12.04
CA THR A 242 20.79 -5.07 -13.31
C THR A 242 19.97 -4.48 -14.45
N ALA A 243 20.62 -3.71 -15.33
CA ALA A 243 19.95 -3.18 -16.51
C ALA A 243 19.41 -4.32 -17.40
N GLY A 244 18.17 -4.20 -17.85
CA GLY A 244 17.53 -5.21 -18.67
C GLY A 244 16.90 -6.37 -17.87
N VAL A 245 16.76 -6.23 -16.54
CA VAL A 245 16.04 -7.16 -15.66
C VAL A 245 14.96 -6.40 -14.96
N GLY A 246 13.71 -6.85 -15.08
CA GLY A 246 12.55 -6.22 -14.46
C GLY A 246 12.42 -6.63 -12.99
N ASP A 247 13.26 -6.08 -12.12
CA ASP A 247 13.29 -6.39 -10.66
C ASP A 247 12.03 -5.89 -9.92
N VAL A 248 11.28 -4.96 -10.53
CA VAL A 248 10.04 -4.38 -9.96
C VAL A 248 10.30 -3.66 -8.63
N PHE A 249 11.45 -2.95 -8.52
CA PHE A 249 11.76 -2.13 -7.35
C PHE A 249 10.72 -1.01 -7.20
N GLY A 250 10.25 -0.77 -5.98
CA GLY A 250 9.19 0.22 -5.73
C GLY A 250 7.77 -0.35 -5.79
N VAL A 251 7.59 -1.67 -5.95
CA VAL A 251 6.27 -2.31 -5.95
C VAL A 251 5.54 -2.12 -4.61
N SER A 252 6.27 -2.04 -3.53
CA SER A 252 5.79 -1.72 -2.20
C SER A 252 6.74 -0.75 -1.50
N VAL A 253 6.21 0.19 -0.73
CA VAL A 253 6.99 1.18 -0.01
C VAL A 253 6.41 1.41 1.39
N ALA A 254 7.29 1.66 2.36
CA ALA A 254 6.89 2.02 3.72
C ALA A 254 7.91 3.01 4.30
N VAL A 255 7.45 3.91 5.17
CA VAL A 255 8.30 4.90 5.82
C VAL A 255 7.93 5.08 7.29
N SER A 256 8.94 5.16 8.15
CA SER A 256 8.81 5.50 9.57
C SER A 256 9.97 6.41 9.96
N GLY A 257 9.66 7.68 10.26
CA GLY A 257 10.66 8.69 10.58
C GLY A 257 11.76 8.83 9.51
N ASN A 258 12.98 8.47 9.86
CA ASN A 258 14.17 8.57 8.99
C ASN A 258 14.52 7.23 8.30
N ARG A 259 13.59 6.31 8.18
CA ARG A 259 13.79 5.02 7.51
C ARG A 259 12.72 4.73 6.49
N ILE A 260 13.14 4.17 5.36
CA ILE A 260 12.27 3.74 4.27
C ILE A 260 12.58 2.28 3.97
N VAL A 261 11.54 1.51 3.69
CA VAL A 261 11.66 0.14 3.16
C VAL A 261 10.98 0.08 1.81
N ILE A 262 11.67 -0.49 0.84
CA ILE A 262 11.20 -0.61 -0.56
C ILE A 262 11.29 -2.06 -0.99
N GLY A 263 10.20 -2.63 -1.47
CA GLY A 263 10.16 -3.99 -1.99
C GLY A 263 10.52 -4.07 -3.47
N SER A 264 11.09 -5.22 -3.86
CA SER A 264 11.51 -5.57 -5.23
C SER A 264 11.24 -7.05 -5.45
N ARG A 265 9.99 -7.38 -5.73
CA ARG A 265 9.46 -8.76 -5.67
C ARG A 265 10.02 -9.71 -6.71
N ARG A 266 10.57 -9.22 -7.82
CA ARG A 266 11.18 -10.02 -8.90
C ARG A 266 12.70 -9.99 -8.89
N ASN A 267 13.32 -9.43 -7.84
CA ASN A 267 14.77 -9.41 -7.75
C ASN A 267 15.36 -10.83 -7.76
N ASP A 268 16.41 -11.00 -8.56
CA ASP A 268 17.03 -12.31 -8.86
C ASP A 268 18.34 -12.58 -8.09
N ASP A 269 18.71 -11.71 -7.14
CA ASP A 269 20.02 -11.77 -6.48
C ASP A 269 20.33 -13.07 -5.76
N VAL A 270 19.32 -13.67 -5.14
CA VAL A 270 19.48 -14.96 -4.46
C VAL A 270 19.09 -16.10 -5.37
N LEU A 271 17.88 -16.05 -5.93
CA LEU A 271 17.31 -17.04 -6.86
C LEU A 271 16.30 -16.31 -7.78
N PRO A 272 15.97 -16.87 -8.95
CA PRO A 272 15.07 -16.25 -9.90
C PRO A 272 13.74 -15.84 -9.26
N SER A 273 13.42 -14.54 -9.31
CA SER A 273 12.22 -13.90 -8.73
C SER A 273 11.98 -14.30 -7.25
N SER A 274 13.05 -14.54 -6.50
CA SER A 274 12.94 -14.79 -5.05
C SER A 274 12.55 -13.52 -4.29
N GLY A 275 12.91 -12.34 -4.84
CA GLY A 275 12.62 -11.03 -4.33
C GLY A 275 13.58 -10.56 -3.24
N SER A 276 13.56 -9.23 -3.01
CA SER A 276 14.35 -8.52 -1.99
C SER A 276 13.57 -7.33 -1.44
N ALA A 277 14.00 -6.81 -0.29
CA ALA A 277 13.57 -5.53 0.24
C ALA A 277 14.79 -4.70 0.63
N TYR A 278 14.72 -3.40 0.43
CA TYR A 278 15.83 -2.46 0.60
C TYR A 278 15.50 -1.48 1.70
N VAL A 279 16.41 -1.29 2.63
CA VAL A 279 16.29 -0.32 3.72
C VAL A 279 17.16 0.88 3.40
N TYR A 280 16.56 2.07 3.45
CA TYR A 280 17.24 3.35 3.32
C TYR A 280 17.13 4.13 4.62
N SER A 281 18.19 4.86 4.96
CA SER A 281 18.21 5.81 6.07
C SER A 281 18.58 7.21 5.60
N PHE A 282 18.03 8.23 6.27
CA PHE A 282 18.37 9.62 6.00
C PHE A 282 19.63 10.02 6.77
N ASP A 283 20.70 10.41 6.07
CA ASP A 283 21.99 10.79 6.69
C ASP A 283 22.06 12.25 7.14
N GLY A 284 20.96 13.00 6.95
CA GLY A 284 20.88 14.43 7.22
C GLY A 284 20.88 15.27 5.95
N THR A 285 21.19 14.68 4.79
CA THR A 285 21.22 15.34 3.48
C THR A 285 20.50 14.51 2.43
N ASP A 286 20.84 13.22 2.35
CA ASP A 286 20.34 12.29 1.35
C ASP A 286 19.81 11.00 2.01
N TRP A 287 18.96 10.28 1.27
CA TRP A 287 18.56 8.92 1.61
C TRP A 287 19.58 7.95 1.04
N VAL A 288 20.18 7.14 1.91
CA VAL A 288 21.26 6.22 1.57
C VAL A 288 20.82 4.79 1.86
N GLU A 289 21.09 3.86 0.93
CA GLU A 289 20.84 2.44 1.15
C GLU A 289 21.69 1.93 2.31
N GLU A 290 21.04 1.37 3.33
CA GLU A 290 21.65 0.85 4.55
C GLU A 290 21.84 -0.68 4.48
N GLN A 291 20.79 -1.37 3.97
CA GLN A 291 20.76 -2.83 3.98
C GLN A 291 19.82 -3.39 2.91
N ILE A 292 20.17 -4.57 2.39
CA ILE A 292 19.30 -5.42 1.58
C ILE A 292 18.82 -6.59 2.45
N LEU A 293 17.50 -6.81 2.48
CA LEU A 293 16.85 -7.91 3.17
C LEU A 293 16.41 -8.97 2.17
N THR A 294 16.66 -10.23 2.49
CA THR A 294 16.20 -11.39 1.71
C THR A 294 15.62 -12.45 2.63
N ALA A 295 14.75 -13.31 2.13
CA ALA A 295 14.24 -14.43 2.89
C ALA A 295 15.39 -15.42 3.22
N PRO A 296 15.56 -15.86 4.47
CA PRO A 296 16.62 -16.81 4.85
C PRO A 296 16.44 -18.20 4.22
N ASP A 297 15.23 -18.51 3.78
CA ASP A 297 14.83 -19.76 3.12
C ASP A 297 14.26 -19.49 1.70
N ALA A 298 14.80 -18.47 1.02
CA ALA A 298 14.39 -18.07 -0.31
C ALA A 298 14.31 -19.24 -1.30
N ALA A 299 13.25 -19.26 -2.10
CA ALA A 299 13.11 -20.17 -3.23
C ALA A 299 12.70 -19.38 -4.49
N PRO A 300 12.89 -19.93 -5.69
CA PRO A 300 12.48 -19.27 -6.92
C PRO A 300 10.97 -18.93 -6.90
N LEU A 301 10.62 -17.73 -7.36
CA LEU A 301 9.25 -17.23 -7.47
C LEU A 301 8.54 -16.94 -6.13
N ASP A 302 9.25 -16.92 -5.00
CA ASP A 302 8.66 -16.60 -3.68
C ASP A 302 8.13 -15.17 -3.59
N SER A 303 8.67 -14.23 -4.38
CA SER A 303 8.26 -12.81 -4.43
C SER A 303 8.37 -12.09 -3.09
N PHE A 304 9.48 -12.29 -2.34
CA PHE A 304 9.78 -11.54 -1.13
C PHE A 304 9.88 -10.03 -1.46
N GLY A 305 9.24 -9.18 -0.66
CA GLY A 305 9.14 -7.75 -0.93
C GLY A 305 7.88 -7.35 -1.72
N ASP A 306 6.94 -8.29 -1.97
CA ASP A 306 5.65 -7.96 -2.56
C ASP A 306 4.87 -6.95 -1.70
N SER A 307 5.01 -7.03 -0.39
CA SER A 307 4.54 -6.03 0.57
C SER A 307 5.57 -5.74 1.64
N VAL A 308 5.66 -4.49 2.08
CA VAL A 308 6.56 -4.06 3.16
C VAL A 308 5.84 -3.16 4.15
N SER A 309 6.25 -3.22 5.40
CA SER A 309 5.82 -2.29 6.45
C SER A 309 6.97 -2.04 7.42
N ILE A 310 7.02 -0.86 8.00
CA ILE A 310 7.99 -0.49 9.03
C ILE A 310 7.31 0.31 10.13
N SER A 311 7.65 -0.02 11.37
CA SER A 311 7.32 0.77 12.56
C SER A 311 8.54 0.80 13.46
N ASP A 312 9.09 1.97 13.68
CA ASP A 312 10.35 2.20 14.40
C ASP A 312 11.50 1.34 13.85
N ASP A 313 11.92 0.29 14.58
CA ASP A 313 13.00 -0.63 14.24
C ASP A 313 12.50 -2.00 13.72
N VAL A 314 11.19 -2.18 13.62
CA VAL A 314 10.59 -3.44 13.17
C VAL A 314 10.12 -3.32 11.73
N ILE A 315 10.60 -4.24 10.88
CA ILE A 315 10.23 -4.34 9.48
C ILE A 315 9.50 -5.67 9.26
N ALA A 316 8.34 -5.63 8.61
CA ALA A 316 7.65 -6.79 8.11
C ALA A 316 7.72 -6.81 6.58
N VAL A 317 8.05 -7.98 6.00
CA VAL A 317 8.16 -8.19 4.56
C VAL A 317 7.33 -9.40 4.17
N GLY A 318 6.40 -9.21 3.25
CA GLY A 318 5.57 -10.27 2.68
C GLY A 318 6.23 -10.97 1.50
N SER A 319 5.90 -12.25 1.35
CA SER A 319 6.32 -13.14 0.27
C SER A 319 5.09 -13.93 -0.18
N ALA A 320 4.35 -13.37 -1.14
CA ALA A 320 2.98 -13.81 -1.44
C ALA A 320 2.92 -15.23 -2.04
N PHE A 321 3.94 -15.64 -2.79
CA PHE A 321 3.99 -16.95 -3.46
C PHE A 321 4.90 -17.96 -2.76
N LYS A 322 5.27 -17.71 -1.51
CA LYS A 322 6.03 -18.68 -0.71
C LYS A 322 5.27 -19.98 -0.59
N ASN A 323 5.91 -21.09 -0.98
CA ASN A 323 5.32 -22.40 -0.82
C ASN A 323 5.31 -22.84 0.64
N GLY A 324 4.18 -23.37 1.09
CA GLY A 324 4.05 -23.98 2.41
C GLY A 324 4.83 -25.28 2.55
N THR A 325 4.93 -25.79 3.78
CA THR A 325 5.50 -27.10 4.06
C THR A 325 4.53 -28.19 3.60
N GLY A 326 4.89 -28.95 2.56
CA GLY A 326 4.06 -30.02 2.00
C GLY A 326 3.44 -29.67 0.64
N PRO A 327 2.26 -30.20 0.30
CA PRO A 327 1.65 -30.01 -1.02
C PRO A 327 0.89 -28.68 -1.18
N ILE A 328 1.02 -27.75 -0.22
CA ILE A 328 0.37 -26.43 -0.27
C ILE A 328 1.28 -25.52 -1.11
N LEU A 329 0.78 -25.13 -2.28
CA LEU A 329 1.42 -24.14 -3.15
C LEU A 329 0.91 -22.73 -2.76
N ASP A 330 1.79 -21.73 -2.87
CA ASP A 330 1.47 -20.31 -2.68
C ASP A 330 0.76 -20.03 -1.33
N ALA A 331 1.29 -20.62 -0.26
CA ALA A 331 0.76 -20.41 1.10
C ALA A 331 1.01 -19.00 1.62
N GLY A 332 2.00 -18.31 1.05
CA GLY A 332 2.51 -17.03 1.52
C GLY A 332 3.31 -17.14 2.82
N ALA A 333 4.12 -16.12 3.07
CA ALA A 333 4.85 -15.95 4.33
C ALA A 333 5.06 -14.47 4.64
N THR A 334 5.24 -14.16 5.91
CA THR A 334 5.70 -12.86 6.36
C THR A 334 6.96 -13.03 7.20
N TYR A 335 7.96 -12.24 6.91
CA TYR A 335 9.23 -12.22 7.63
C TYR A 335 9.35 -10.93 8.42
N VAL A 336 9.79 -11.04 9.66
CA VAL A 336 9.98 -9.87 10.54
C VAL A 336 11.45 -9.71 10.86
N PHE A 337 11.95 -8.49 10.66
CA PHE A 337 13.32 -8.07 10.94
C PHE A 337 13.34 -6.98 11.98
N ARG A 338 14.43 -6.91 12.76
CA ARG A 338 14.73 -5.78 13.63
C ARG A 338 16.06 -5.17 13.20
N LEU A 339 16.08 -3.84 13.11
CA LEU A 339 17.27 -3.04 12.77
C LEU A 339 18.11 -2.71 14.00
#